data_d53f4f17dfd5dd38c04ab88e6e8de728
#
_entry.id   d53f4f17dfd5dd38c04ab88e6e8de728
#
_cell.length_a   1.000
_cell.length_b   1.000
_cell.length_c   1.000
_cell.angle_alpha   90.00
_cell.angle_beta   90.00
_cell.angle_gamma   90.00
#
_symmetry.space_group_name_H-M   'P 1'
#
loop_
_entity.id
_entity.type
_entity.pdbx_description
1 polymer ?
#
loop_
_entity_poly.entity_id
_entity_poly.type
_entity_poly.pdbx_seq_one_letter_code
_entity_poly.pdbx_strand_id
1 'polypeptide(L)'
;MFPWGLTFRFLKQLAIGLWLFSPLLFALVLGILLLGYLAGKEEGWSRPDSFYWAFVTATTVGYGDFLPTRRKSRIIAVLIALLGLLTTGIIIALGVLAATKAWNRS
;
A
#
# COMPACT_ATOMS: atom_id res chain seq x y z
N MET A 1 32.11 7.46 9.57
CA MET A 1 31.20 7.28 8.44
C MET A 1 30.26 8.47 8.31
N PHE A 2 30.03 8.94 7.10
CA PHE A 2 29.12 10.06 6.87
C PHE A 2 27.67 9.56 6.78
N PRO A 3 26.71 10.27 7.39
CA PRO A 3 25.30 9.89 7.30
C PRO A 3 24.78 9.75 5.86
N TRP A 4 25.32 10.55 4.95
CA TRP A 4 24.92 10.51 3.53
C TRP A 4 25.25 9.17 2.88
N GLY A 5 26.38 8.55 3.25
CA GLY A 5 26.71 7.22 2.73
C GLY A 5 25.72 6.16 3.17
N LEU A 6 25.29 6.20 4.41
CA LEU A 6 24.27 5.30 4.94
C LEU A 6 22.94 5.54 4.24
N THR A 7 22.54 6.79 4.10
CA THR A 7 21.29 7.16 3.42
C THR A 7 21.28 6.63 1.99
N PHE A 8 22.35 6.82 1.26
CA PHE A 8 22.45 6.36 -0.12
C PHE A 8 22.36 4.83 -0.23
N ARG A 9 23.05 4.12 0.67
CA ARG A 9 22.99 2.66 0.69
C ARG A 9 21.59 2.16 1.05
N PHE A 10 20.94 2.82 2.00
CA PHE A 10 19.56 2.49 2.35
C PHE A 10 18.62 2.63 1.15
N LEU A 11 18.68 3.78 0.48
CA LEU A 11 17.83 4.04 -0.69
C LEU A 11 18.07 3.03 -1.81
N LYS A 12 19.34 2.67 -2.02
CA LYS A 12 19.70 1.68 -3.03
C LYS A 12 19.11 0.30 -2.69
N GLN A 13 19.27 -0.15 -1.44
CA GLN A 13 18.76 -1.45 -1.01
C GLN A 13 17.23 -1.48 -1.03
N LEU A 14 16.60 -0.38 -0.64
CA LEU A 14 15.14 -0.28 -0.70
C LEU A 14 14.65 -0.37 -2.14
N ALA A 15 15.28 0.34 -3.06
CA ALA A 15 14.94 0.30 -4.47
C ALA A 15 15.08 -1.11 -5.05
N ILE A 16 16.14 -1.83 -4.68
CA ILE A 16 16.34 -3.21 -5.11
C ILE A 16 15.23 -4.11 -4.58
N GLY A 17 14.88 -3.98 -3.30
CA GLY A 17 13.83 -4.75 -2.68
C GLY A 17 12.47 -4.50 -3.33
N LEU A 18 12.14 -3.24 -3.57
CA LEU A 18 10.89 -2.87 -4.23
C LEU A 18 10.83 -3.43 -5.65
N TRP A 19 11.95 -3.39 -6.36
CA TRP A 19 12.03 -3.96 -7.70
C TRP A 19 11.81 -5.47 -7.69
N LEU A 20 12.47 -6.19 -6.78
CA LEU A 20 12.35 -7.65 -6.70
C LEU A 20 10.93 -8.10 -6.33
N PHE A 21 10.26 -7.33 -5.48
CA PHE A 21 8.88 -7.63 -5.06
C PHE A 21 7.83 -6.92 -5.90
N SER A 22 8.24 -6.21 -6.95
CA SER A 22 7.32 -5.42 -7.76
C SER A 22 6.14 -6.20 -8.35
N PRO A 23 6.30 -7.47 -8.83
CA PRO A 23 5.14 -8.22 -9.32
C PRO A 23 4.09 -8.44 -8.24
N LEU A 24 4.52 -8.81 -7.03
CA LEU A 24 3.61 -9.03 -5.92
C LEU A 24 2.94 -7.73 -5.48
N LEU A 25 3.73 -6.67 -5.32
CA LEU A 25 3.20 -5.36 -4.94
C LEU A 25 2.21 -4.84 -5.97
N PHE A 26 2.53 -5.01 -7.24
CA PHE A 26 1.64 -4.62 -8.33
C PHE A 26 0.31 -5.38 -8.26
N ALA A 27 0.37 -6.70 -8.04
CA ALA A 27 -0.83 -7.53 -7.92
C ALA A 27 -1.69 -7.09 -6.74
N LEU A 28 -1.08 -6.80 -5.59
CA LEU A 28 -1.81 -6.35 -4.41
C LEU A 28 -2.47 -4.99 -4.63
N VAL A 29 -1.74 -4.03 -5.20
CA VAL A 29 -2.28 -2.70 -5.50
C VAL A 29 -3.40 -2.80 -6.52
N LEU A 30 -3.22 -3.61 -7.56
CA LEU A 30 -4.26 -3.80 -8.57
C LEU A 30 -5.52 -4.40 -7.95
N GLY A 31 -5.37 -5.38 -7.06
CA GLY A 31 -6.50 -5.96 -6.32
C GLY A 31 -7.23 -4.91 -5.49
N ILE A 32 -6.50 -4.06 -4.79
CA ILE A 32 -7.07 -2.97 -3.99
C ILE A 32 -7.87 -2.02 -4.89
N LEU A 33 -7.31 -1.62 -6.02
CA LEU A 33 -7.98 -0.69 -6.95
C LEU A 33 -9.22 -1.31 -7.58
N LEU A 34 -9.16 -2.59 -7.95
CA LEU A 34 -10.32 -3.30 -8.50
C LEU A 34 -11.45 -3.40 -7.48
N LEU A 35 -11.12 -3.75 -6.24
CA LEU A 35 -12.11 -3.80 -5.16
C LEU A 35 -12.69 -2.41 -4.89
N GLY A 36 -11.86 -1.37 -4.92
CA GLY A 36 -12.33 0.00 -4.77
C GLY A 36 -13.29 0.41 -5.86
N TYR A 37 -12.99 0.03 -7.09
CA TYR A 37 -13.88 0.28 -8.23
C TYR A 37 -15.24 -0.39 -8.03
N LEU A 38 -15.24 -1.65 -7.59
CA LEU A 38 -16.49 -2.39 -7.34
C LEU A 38 -17.32 -1.76 -6.24
N ALA A 39 -16.67 -1.34 -5.14
CA ALA A 39 -17.36 -0.65 -4.05
C ALA A 39 -17.93 0.69 -4.51
N GLY A 40 -17.17 1.43 -5.30
CA GLY A 40 -17.63 2.70 -5.84
C GLY A 40 -18.85 2.54 -6.75
N LYS A 41 -18.88 1.48 -7.53
CA LYS A 41 -20.04 1.14 -8.35
C LYS A 41 -21.28 0.91 -7.50
N GLU A 42 -21.13 0.18 -6.40
CA GLU A 42 -22.24 -0.09 -5.48
C GLU A 42 -22.74 1.19 -4.82
N GLU A 43 -21.84 2.10 -4.45
CA GLU A 43 -22.16 3.32 -3.72
C GLU A 43 -22.51 4.51 -4.62
N GLY A 44 -22.29 4.37 -5.93
CA GLY A 44 -22.55 5.46 -6.87
C GLY A 44 -21.46 6.53 -6.89
N TRP A 45 -20.25 6.22 -6.44
CA TRP A 45 -19.12 7.14 -6.45
C TRP A 45 -18.51 7.24 -7.85
N SER A 46 -17.90 8.39 -8.15
CA SER A 46 -17.13 8.53 -9.38
C SER A 46 -15.88 7.64 -9.34
N ARG A 47 -15.24 7.40 -10.50
CA ARG A 47 -14.02 6.60 -10.55
C ARG A 47 -12.89 7.21 -9.73
N PRO A 48 -12.58 8.51 -9.86
CA PRO A 48 -11.54 9.12 -9.02
C PRO A 48 -11.84 8.99 -7.53
N ASP A 49 -13.07 9.19 -7.12
CA ASP A 49 -13.48 9.07 -5.71
C ASP A 49 -13.34 7.63 -5.22
N SER A 50 -13.67 6.65 -6.07
CA SER A 50 -13.54 5.22 -5.73
C SER A 50 -12.09 4.84 -5.48
N PHE A 51 -11.17 5.29 -6.34
CA PHE A 51 -9.74 5.00 -6.19
C PHE A 51 -9.12 5.74 -5.02
N TYR A 52 -9.53 6.99 -4.80
CA TYR A 52 -9.12 7.75 -3.63
C TYR A 52 -9.54 7.03 -2.34
N TRP A 53 -10.80 6.60 -2.27
CA TRP A 53 -11.30 5.87 -1.11
C TRP A 53 -10.54 4.57 -0.89
N ALA A 54 -10.26 3.82 -1.97
CA ALA A 54 -9.50 2.57 -1.89
C ALA A 54 -8.11 2.82 -1.30
N PHE A 55 -7.43 3.86 -1.77
CA PHE A 55 -6.10 4.23 -1.29
C PHE A 55 -6.13 4.61 0.19
N VAL A 56 -7.06 5.48 0.58
CA VAL A 56 -7.21 5.93 1.97
C VAL A 56 -7.54 4.76 2.89
N THR A 57 -8.38 3.83 2.44
CA THR A 57 -8.75 2.65 3.21
C THR A 57 -7.58 1.68 3.34
N ALA A 58 -6.89 1.40 2.23
CA ALA A 58 -5.77 0.46 2.21
C ALA A 58 -4.59 0.95 3.08
N THR A 59 -4.34 2.26 3.10
CA THR A 59 -3.24 2.85 3.88
C THR A 59 -3.65 3.18 5.31
N THR A 60 -4.86 2.87 5.71
CA THR A 60 -5.41 3.07 7.05
C THR A 60 -5.56 4.54 7.48
N VAL A 61 -5.50 5.48 6.53
CA VAL A 61 -5.74 6.89 6.83
C VAL A 61 -7.18 7.13 7.26
N GLY A 62 -8.14 6.61 6.48
CA GLY A 62 -9.55 6.59 6.87
C GLY A 62 -10.15 7.94 7.21
N TYR A 63 -10.08 8.89 6.29
CA TYR A 63 -10.61 10.25 6.54
C TYR A 63 -12.10 10.28 6.85
N GLY A 64 -12.88 9.30 6.37
CA GLY A 64 -14.31 9.26 6.62
C GLY A 64 -15.15 10.14 5.71
N ASP A 65 -14.55 10.75 4.69
CA ASP A 65 -15.28 11.59 3.73
C ASP A 65 -16.11 10.73 2.76
N PHE A 66 -15.73 9.48 2.52
CA PHE A 66 -16.51 8.50 1.79
C PHE A 66 -16.71 7.29 2.68
N LEU A 67 -17.94 7.05 3.09
CA LEU A 67 -18.28 5.92 3.96
C LEU A 67 -19.16 4.93 3.19
N PRO A 68 -18.79 3.65 3.15
CA PRO A 68 -19.63 2.64 2.53
C PRO A 68 -20.88 2.41 3.37
N THR A 69 -22.04 2.46 2.72
CA THR A 69 -23.32 2.30 3.39
C THR A 69 -23.96 0.94 3.12
N ARG A 70 -23.62 0.32 1.99
CA ARG A 70 -24.19 -0.97 1.61
C ARG A 70 -23.37 -2.10 2.20
N ARG A 71 -24.03 -3.21 2.50
CA ARG A 71 -23.37 -4.39 3.07
C ARG A 71 -22.22 -4.88 2.19
N LYS A 72 -22.45 -4.95 0.88
CA LYS A 72 -21.44 -5.41 -0.09
C LYS A 72 -20.20 -4.53 -0.07
N SER A 73 -20.41 -3.22 -0.07
CA SER A 73 -19.30 -2.24 -0.01
C SER A 73 -18.51 -2.35 1.28
N ARG A 74 -19.20 -2.61 2.40
CA ARG A 74 -18.55 -2.78 3.70
C ARG A 74 -17.68 -4.02 3.73
N ILE A 75 -18.14 -5.12 3.12
CA ILE A 75 -17.34 -6.35 3.00
C ILE A 75 -16.10 -6.08 2.15
N ILE A 76 -16.27 -5.35 1.04
CA ILE A 76 -15.16 -4.96 0.17
C ILE A 76 -14.16 -4.11 0.95
N ALA A 77 -14.64 -3.19 1.80
CA ALA A 77 -13.76 -2.35 2.63
C ALA A 77 -12.88 -3.20 3.54
N VAL A 78 -13.42 -4.25 4.14
CA VAL A 78 -12.64 -5.15 4.99
C VAL A 78 -11.56 -5.87 4.17
N LEU A 79 -11.91 -6.34 2.97
CA LEU A 79 -10.95 -7.00 2.08
C LEU A 79 -9.83 -6.05 1.67
N ILE A 80 -10.18 -4.80 1.34
CA ILE A 80 -9.18 -3.77 1.01
C ILE A 80 -8.27 -3.51 2.20
N ALA A 81 -8.84 -3.42 3.40
CA ALA A 81 -8.06 -3.20 4.61
C ALA A 81 -7.03 -4.33 4.83
N LEU A 82 -7.44 -5.58 4.65
CA LEU A 82 -6.55 -6.73 4.79
C LEU A 82 -5.43 -6.72 3.74
N LEU A 83 -5.78 -6.45 2.49
CA LEU A 83 -4.78 -6.34 1.43
C LEU A 83 -3.85 -5.15 1.66
N GLY A 84 -4.39 -4.05 2.15
CA GLY A 84 -3.61 -2.86 2.48
C GLY A 84 -2.64 -3.10 3.61
N LEU A 85 -3.06 -3.79 4.67
CA LEU A 85 -2.19 -4.17 5.78
C LEU A 85 -1.05 -5.07 5.29
N LEU A 86 -1.37 -6.04 4.44
CA LEU A 86 -0.35 -6.92 3.87
C LEU A 86 0.65 -6.13 3.03
N THR A 87 0.16 -5.25 2.16
CA THR A 87 1.00 -4.42 1.30
C THR A 87 1.91 -3.51 2.13
N THR A 88 1.33 -2.83 3.12
CA THR A 88 2.06 -1.96 4.03
C THR A 88 3.12 -2.75 4.81
N GLY A 89 2.76 -3.94 5.29
CA GLY A 89 3.68 -4.80 6.00
C GLY A 89 4.87 -5.22 5.15
N ILE A 90 4.64 -5.55 3.89
CA ILE A 90 5.72 -5.90 2.96
C ILE A 90 6.65 -4.71 2.75
N ILE A 91 6.09 -3.51 2.53
CA ILE A 91 6.89 -2.30 2.32
C ILE A 91 7.73 -2.00 3.56
N ILE A 92 7.14 -2.09 4.74
CA ILE A 92 7.87 -1.88 6.01
C ILE A 92 8.98 -2.92 6.16
N ALA A 93 8.70 -4.18 5.88
CA ALA A 93 9.68 -5.25 5.96
C ALA A 93 10.86 -5.00 5.00
N LEU A 94 10.57 -4.52 3.79
CA LEU A 94 11.62 -4.15 2.84
C LEU A 94 12.44 -2.96 3.35
N GLY A 95 11.80 -2.01 4.00
CA GLY A 95 12.50 -0.89 4.63
C GLY A 95 13.43 -1.34 5.73
N VAL A 96 12.98 -2.23 6.61
CA VAL A 96 13.80 -2.79 7.69
C VAL A 96 14.99 -3.57 7.11
N LEU A 97 14.73 -4.41 6.11
CA LEU A 97 15.80 -5.18 5.45
C LEU A 97 16.83 -4.26 4.78
N ALA A 98 16.37 -3.22 4.10
CA ALA A 98 17.23 -2.23 3.47
C ALA A 98 18.11 -1.52 4.49
N ALA A 99 17.53 -1.10 5.62
CA ALA A 99 18.25 -0.46 6.70
C ALA A 99 19.32 -1.40 7.29
N THR A 100 18.96 -2.66 7.51
CA THR A 100 19.89 -3.67 8.03
C THR A 100 21.07 -3.89 7.09
N LYS A 101 20.78 -4.04 5.80
CA LYS A 101 21.84 -4.24 4.79
C LYS A 101 22.75 -3.00 4.66
N ALA A 102 22.16 -1.81 4.70
CA ALA A 102 22.92 -0.58 4.63
C ALA A 102 23.85 -0.42 5.83
N TRP A 103 23.34 -0.75 7.04
CA TRP A 103 24.12 -0.69 8.27
C TRP A 103 25.27 -1.69 8.26
N ASN A 104 24.99 -2.94 7.84
CA ASN A 104 26.00 -4.00 7.86
C ASN A 104 27.14 -3.77 6.87
N ARG A 105 26.95 -2.93 5.87
CA ARG A 105 27.97 -2.58 4.89
C ARG A 105 28.78 -1.34 5.29
N SER A 106 28.43 -0.74 6.40
CA SER A 106 29.18 0.40 6.90
C SER A 106 30.27 -0.05 7.87
#